data_5f2770962ad2844f66c298c0a32c56bc
#
_entry.id   5f2770962ad2844f66c298c0a32c56bc
#
_cell.length_a   1.000
_cell.length_b   1.000
_cell.length_c   1.000
_cell.angle_alpha   90.00
_cell.angle_beta   90.00
_cell.angle_gamma   90.00
#
_symmetry.space_group_name_H-M   'P 1'
#
loop_
_entity.id
_entity.type
_entity.pdbx_description
1 polymer ?
#
loop_
_entity_poly.entity_id
_entity_poly.type
_entity_poly.pdbx_seq_one_letter_code
_entity_poly.pdbx_strand_id
1 'polypeptide(L)'
;MRYPQAVLLALTVFFAFCGGARADQQRDPELKELLQKIMGSNTGCFTDKYESVVWYKAMEPRLAQFVPTHEERLEILDHVYCEAKRDPTTQIPPDLVLALMEVESRFDRWAVSPAGAVGLMQVMPFWPRQLGMENQLVKVAPNIRMGCEILRYYLRMEHHDWVLALARYNGSVGRNKYPSLVMARWRAWRF
;
A
#
# COMPACT_ATOMS: atom_id res chain seq x y z
N MET A 1 -16.78 45.00 -49.20
CA MET A 1 -16.03 43.77 -48.85
C MET A 1 -15.90 43.77 -47.33
N ARG A 2 -16.63 42.87 -46.64
CA ARG A 2 -16.60 42.75 -45.18
C ARG A 2 -15.83 41.50 -44.82
N TYR A 3 -14.77 41.62 -43.99
CA TYR A 3 -14.06 40.50 -43.43
C TYR A 3 -14.77 40.01 -42.15
N PRO A 4 -14.95 38.72 -41.94
CA PRO A 4 -15.46 38.21 -40.67
C PRO A 4 -14.34 38.10 -39.62
N GLN A 5 -14.65 38.59 -38.42
CA GLN A 5 -13.80 38.48 -37.24
C GLN A 5 -13.79 37.03 -36.75
N ALA A 6 -12.59 36.43 -36.63
CA ALA A 6 -12.38 35.14 -36.01
C ALA A 6 -12.45 35.31 -34.48
N VAL A 7 -13.40 34.63 -33.86
CA VAL A 7 -13.51 34.52 -32.39
C VAL A 7 -12.55 33.48 -31.93
N LEU A 8 -11.46 33.86 -31.25
CA LEU A 8 -10.54 32.97 -30.55
C LEU A 8 -11.22 32.51 -29.26
N LEU A 9 -11.66 31.24 -29.21
CA LEU A 9 -12.09 30.59 -27.98
C LEU A 9 -10.85 30.22 -27.18
N ALA A 10 -10.53 30.95 -26.11
CA ALA A 10 -9.51 30.58 -25.14
C ALA A 10 -10.01 29.40 -24.29
N LEU A 11 -9.45 28.20 -24.52
CA LEU A 11 -9.69 27.02 -23.68
C LEU A 11 -8.89 27.19 -22.38
N THR A 12 -9.52 27.70 -21.34
CA THR A 12 -8.95 27.69 -19.98
C THR A 12 -8.98 26.26 -19.42
N VAL A 13 -7.83 25.60 -19.46
CA VAL A 13 -7.62 24.30 -18.79
C VAL A 13 -7.58 24.58 -17.29
N PHE A 14 -8.65 24.20 -16.59
CA PHE A 14 -8.75 24.23 -15.14
C PHE A 14 -7.89 23.08 -14.59
N PHE A 15 -6.65 23.36 -14.23
CA PHE A 15 -5.86 22.44 -13.39
C PHE A 15 -6.47 22.43 -11.99
N ALA A 16 -7.32 21.45 -11.71
CA ALA A 16 -7.77 21.18 -10.36
C ALA A 16 -6.56 20.73 -9.52
N PHE A 17 -6.08 21.62 -8.67
CA PHE A 17 -5.06 21.36 -7.66
C PHE A 17 -5.57 20.29 -6.69
N CYS A 18 -5.16 19.03 -6.89
CA CYS A 18 -5.34 17.93 -5.94
C CYS A 18 -4.22 17.99 -4.88
N GLY A 19 -4.11 19.09 -4.15
CA GLY A 19 -2.99 19.38 -3.24
C GLY A 19 -3.19 19.00 -1.76
N GLY A 20 -4.39 18.53 -1.35
CA GLY A 20 -4.71 18.42 0.08
C GLY A 20 -4.32 17.10 0.76
N ALA A 21 -4.34 15.97 0.06
CA ALA A 21 -4.22 14.65 0.69
C ALA A 21 -2.78 14.20 0.99
N ARG A 22 -1.79 14.79 0.32
CA ARG A 22 -0.37 14.45 0.51
C ARG A 22 0.27 15.09 1.74
N ALA A 23 -0.26 16.21 2.22
CA ALA A 23 0.35 16.97 3.31
C ALA A 23 0.13 16.31 4.69
N ASP A 24 -0.90 15.47 4.82
CA ASP A 24 -1.27 14.87 6.10
C ASP A 24 -0.30 13.73 6.50
N GLN A 25 0.06 12.84 5.55
CA GLN A 25 1.05 11.79 5.81
C GLN A 25 2.44 12.31 6.17
N GLN A 26 2.87 13.45 5.61
CA GLN A 26 4.21 13.99 5.84
C GLN A 26 4.42 14.59 7.24
N ARG A 27 3.35 14.87 7.98
CA ARG A 27 3.39 15.66 9.23
C ARG A 27 3.09 14.85 10.48
N ASP A 28 3.00 13.53 10.37
CA ASP A 28 2.65 12.68 11.51
C ASP A 28 3.90 12.19 12.25
N PRO A 29 4.31 12.85 13.35
CA PRO A 29 5.49 12.46 14.13
C PRO A 29 5.30 11.13 14.84
N GLU A 30 4.08 10.78 15.22
CA GLU A 30 3.74 9.52 15.89
C GLU A 30 3.96 8.33 14.95
N LEU A 31 3.49 8.43 13.70
CA LEU A 31 3.74 7.42 12.69
C LEU A 31 5.24 7.27 12.39
N LYS A 32 6.00 8.38 12.36
CA LYS A 32 7.45 8.33 12.18
C LYS A 32 8.13 7.53 13.28
N GLU A 33 7.84 7.82 14.55
CA GLU A 33 8.42 7.13 15.71
C GLU A 33 8.09 5.64 15.70
N LEU A 34 6.83 5.32 15.38
CA LEU A 34 6.37 3.94 15.23
C LEU A 34 7.15 3.18 14.16
N LEU A 35 7.31 3.76 12.97
CA LEU A 35 8.07 3.15 11.89
C LEU A 35 9.54 2.94 12.27
N GLN A 36 10.19 3.89 12.96
CA GLN A 36 11.57 3.71 13.44
C GLN A 36 11.72 2.49 14.34
N LYS A 37 10.81 2.32 15.30
CA LYS A 37 10.79 1.19 16.23
C LYS A 37 10.62 -0.16 15.52
N ILE A 38 9.70 -0.23 14.56
CA ILE A 38 9.33 -1.48 13.89
C ILE A 38 10.37 -1.91 12.87
N MET A 39 10.95 -0.98 12.10
CA MET A 39 11.94 -1.31 11.09
C MET A 39 13.22 -1.92 11.69
N GLY A 40 13.51 -1.66 12.97
CA GLY A 40 14.63 -2.26 13.70
C GLY A 40 14.37 -3.68 14.25
N SER A 41 13.13 -4.18 14.21
CA SER A 41 12.79 -5.48 14.80
C SER A 41 12.74 -6.60 13.76
N ASN A 42 13.36 -7.75 14.09
CA ASN A 42 13.32 -8.96 13.27
C ASN A 42 12.63 -10.09 14.07
N THR A 43 11.45 -10.57 13.63
CA THR A 43 10.70 -11.62 14.33
C THR A 43 10.25 -12.69 13.34
N GLY A 44 10.55 -13.97 13.62
CA GLY A 44 9.91 -15.11 12.98
C GLY A 44 8.39 -15.11 13.27
N CYS A 45 7.57 -15.45 12.29
CA CYS A 45 6.13 -15.17 12.36
C CYS A 45 5.20 -16.38 12.29
N PHE A 46 5.63 -17.47 11.67
CA PHE A 46 4.81 -18.70 11.65
C PHE A 46 4.92 -19.42 12.97
N THR A 47 3.84 -19.48 13.71
CA THR A 47 3.74 -20.24 14.95
C THR A 47 3.25 -21.67 14.70
N ASP A 48 2.59 -21.93 13.57
CA ASP A 48 2.07 -23.22 13.15
C ASP A 48 2.52 -23.57 11.72
N LYS A 49 3.16 -24.73 11.60
CA LYS A 49 3.62 -25.26 10.31
C LYS A 49 2.45 -25.58 9.36
N TYR A 50 1.32 -26.03 9.88
CA TYR A 50 0.15 -26.36 9.05
C TYR A 50 -0.46 -25.08 8.47
N GLU A 51 -0.54 -24.02 9.26
CA GLU A 51 -1.07 -22.73 8.81
C GLU A 51 -0.22 -22.18 7.66
N SER A 52 1.11 -22.26 7.75
CA SER A 52 2.01 -21.83 6.68
C SER A 52 1.81 -22.62 5.39
N VAL A 53 1.66 -23.94 5.49
CA VAL A 53 1.43 -24.81 4.32
C VAL A 53 0.10 -24.46 3.64
N VAL A 54 -0.97 -24.24 4.40
CA VAL A 54 -2.28 -23.85 3.87
C VAL A 54 -2.18 -22.50 3.18
N TRP A 55 -1.53 -21.52 3.81
CA TRP A 55 -1.33 -20.18 3.25
C TRP A 55 -0.60 -20.24 1.90
N TYR A 56 0.55 -20.88 1.82
CA TYR A 56 1.33 -20.98 0.58
C TYR A 56 0.57 -21.72 -0.51
N LYS A 57 -0.05 -22.88 -0.20
CA LYS A 57 -0.82 -23.64 -1.17
C LYS A 57 -2.00 -22.87 -1.76
N ALA A 58 -2.65 -22.03 -0.95
CA ALA A 58 -3.78 -21.24 -1.41
C ALA A 58 -3.34 -20.01 -2.23
N MET A 59 -2.25 -19.35 -1.87
CA MET A 59 -1.90 -18.02 -2.39
C MET A 59 -0.84 -18.05 -3.50
N GLU A 60 0.12 -18.97 -3.44
CA GLU A 60 1.22 -19.04 -4.42
C GLU A 60 0.73 -19.20 -5.87
N PRO A 61 -0.22 -20.11 -6.19
CA PRO A 61 -0.72 -20.25 -7.55
C PRO A 61 -1.47 -19.00 -8.04
N ARG A 62 -2.11 -18.26 -7.14
CA ARG A 62 -2.81 -17.02 -7.47
C ARG A 62 -1.83 -15.88 -7.75
N LEU A 63 -0.73 -15.83 -7.00
CA LEU A 63 0.32 -14.83 -7.19
C LEU A 63 1.13 -15.09 -8.47
N ALA A 64 1.18 -16.33 -8.97
CA ALA A 64 1.93 -16.71 -10.16
C ALA A 64 1.50 -15.97 -11.44
N GLN A 65 0.26 -15.48 -11.51
CA GLN A 65 -0.21 -14.66 -12.63
C GLN A 65 0.39 -13.25 -12.69
N PHE A 66 0.95 -12.78 -11.56
CA PHE A 66 1.54 -11.44 -11.43
C PHE A 66 3.07 -11.50 -11.33
N VAL A 67 3.59 -12.45 -10.57
CA VAL A 67 5.01 -12.59 -10.25
C VAL A 67 5.53 -13.90 -10.83
N PRO A 68 6.31 -13.85 -11.94
CA PRO A 68 6.80 -15.07 -12.61
C PRO A 68 7.77 -15.92 -11.76
N THR A 69 8.61 -15.27 -10.96
CA THR A 69 9.67 -15.92 -10.19
C THR A 69 9.11 -16.59 -8.93
N HIS A 70 9.32 -17.88 -8.78
CA HIS A 70 8.83 -18.67 -7.64
C HIS A 70 9.40 -18.16 -6.31
N GLU A 71 10.69 -17.89 -6.26
CA GLU A 71 11.38 -17.40 -5.07
C GLU A 71 10.81 -16.05 -4.60
N GLU A 72 10.53 -15.14 -5.53
CA GLU A 72 9.94 -13.83 -5.22
C GLU A 72 8.50 -13.98 -4.71
N ARG A 73 7.72 -14.92 -5.26
CA ARG A 73 6.37 -15.22 -4.74
C ARG A 73 6.42 -15.68 -3.29
N LEU A 74 7.34 -16.60 -2.96
CA LEU A 74 7.50 -17.07 -1.59
C LEU A 74 7.97 -15.95 -0.66
N GLU A 75 8.92 -15.11 -1.09
CA GLU A 75 9.39 -13.94 -0.33
C GLU A 75 8.24 -12.98 -0.02
N ILE A 76 7.41 -12.66 -1.03
CA ILE A 76 6.23 -11.80 -0.85
C ILE A 76 5.24 -12.43 0.13
N LEU A 77 4.88 -13.70 -0.05
CA LEU A 77 3.89 -14.37 0.78
C LEU A 77 4.34 -14.52 2.24
N ASP A 78 5.63 -14.77 2.46
CA ASP A 78 6.22 -14.84 3.80
C ASP A 78 6.09 -13.48 4.51
N HIS A 79 6.57 -12.42 3.86
CA HIS A 79 6.52 -11.08 4.45
C HIS A 79 5.10 -10.54 4.62
N VAL A 80 4.19 -10.82 3.68
CA VAL A 80 2.77 -10.43 3.82
C VAL A 80 2.17 -11.08 5.04
N TYR A 81 2.34 -12.40 5.21
CA TYR A 81 1.79 -13.12 6.35
C TYR A 81 2.38 -12.60 7.68
N CYS A 82 3.71 -12.48 7.73
CA CYS A 82 4.42 -12.01 8.92
C CYS A 82 4.03 -10.60 9.33
N GLU A 83 4.06 -9.67 8.39
CA GLU A 83 3.79 -8.27 8.71
C GLU A 83 2.30 -8.01 8.99
N ALA A 84 1.40 -8.74 8.35
CA ALA A 84 -0.04 -8.65 8.62
C ALA A 84 -0.38 -9.04 10.06
N LYS A 85 0.29 -10.06 10.59
CA LYS A 85 0.05 -10.60 11.95
C LYS A 85 1.02 -10.08 13.02
N ARG A 86 1.94 -9.19 12.69
CA ARG A 86 3.00 -8.69 13.59
C ARG A 86 2.46 -8.11 14.90
N ASP A 87 1.39 -7.32 14.84
CA ASP A 87 0.75 -6.74 16.02
C ASP A 87 -0.49 -7.55 16.40
N PRO A 88 -0.48 -8.28 17.52
CA PRO A 88 -1.62 -9.10 17.93
C PRO A 88 -2.86 -8.28 18.28
N THR A 89 -2.71 -6.99 18.62
CA THR A 89 -3.83 -6.11 19.00
C THR A 89 -4.52 -5.51 17.79
N THR A 90 -3.81 -5.39 16.66
CA THR A 90 -4.34 -4.81 15.42
C THR A 90 -3.84 -5.62 14.22
N GLN A 91 -4.36 -6.84 14.09
CA GLN A 91 -4.02 -7.69 12.97
C GLN A 91 -4.70 -7.20 11.68
N ILE A 92 -3.96 -7.31 10.58
CA ILE A 92 -4.48 -7.10 9.23
C ILE A 92 -4.72 -8.50 8.61
N PRO A 93 -5.84 -8.76 7.94
CA PRO A 93 -5.99 -9.98 7.15
C PRO A 93 -4.89 -10.07 6.08
N PRO A 94 -4.08 -11.16 6.02
CA PRO A 94 -3.00 -11.25 5.03
C PRO A 94 -3.50 -11.19 3.58
N ASP A 95 -4.67 -11.74 3.30
CA ASP A 95 -5.35 -11.68 2.00
C ASP A 95 -5.79 -10.24 1.64
N LEU A 96 -6.11 -9.39 2.61
CA LEU A 96 -6.33 -7.96 2.37
C LEU A 96 -5.03 -7.24 1.95
N VAL A 97 -3.89 -7.61 2.54
CA VAL A 97 -2.59 -7.03 2.14
C VAL A 97 -2.28 -7.40 0.68
N LEU A 98 -2.53 -8.65 0.27
CA LEU A 98 -2.38 -9.05 -1.14
C LEU A 98 -3.31 -8.25 -2.06
N ALA A 99 -4.57 -8.07 -1.67
CA ALA A 99 -5.52 -7.26 -2.43
C ALA A 99 -5.09 -5.80 -2.58
N LEU A 100 -4.54 -5.23 -1.50
CA LEU A 100 -3.97 -3.88 -1.50
C LEU A 100 -2.79 -3.79 -2.48
N MET A 101 -1.85 -4.72 -2.42
CA MET A 101 -0.69 -4.76 -3.32
C MET A 101 -1.09 -4.93 -4.79
N GLU A 102 -2.12 -5.71 -5.08
CA GLU A 102 -2.66 -5.83 -6.45
C GLU A 102 -3.17 -4.47 -6.96
N VAL A 103 -3.86 -3.70 -6.11
CA VAL A 103 -4.39 -2.37 -6.48
C VAL A 103 -3.28 -1.34 -6.61
N GLU A 104 -2.28 -1.38 -5.73
CA GLU A 104 -1.21 -0.38 -5.66
C GLU A 104 -0.19 -0.54 -6.80
N SER A 105 0.30 -1.74 -7.02
CA SER A 105 1.42 -1.98 -7.95
C SER A 105 1.21 -3.15 -8.91
N ARG A 106 0.15 -3.95 -8.77
CA ARG A 106 0.01 -5.27 -9.40
C ARG A 106 1.20 -6.19 -9.10
N PHE A 107 1.73 -6.10 -7.87
CA PHE A 107 2.92 -6.81 -7.39
C PHE A 107 4.24 -6.45 -8.10
N ASP A 108 4.30 -5.31 -8.78
CA ASP A 108 5.55 -4.79 -9.33
C ASP A 108 6.35 -4.06 -8.24
N ARG A 109 7.43 -4.69 -7.76
CA ARG A 109 8.32 -4.11 -6.74
C ARG A 109 9.06 -2.85 -7.23
N TRP A 110 9.13 -2.64 -8.55
CA TRP A 110 9.80 -1.50 -9.17
C TRP A 110 8.84 -0.37 -9.53
N ALA A 111 7.54 -0.56 -9.30
CA ALA A 111 6.53 0.43 -9.65
C ALA A 111 6.80 1.78 -8.98
N VAL A 112 6.73 2.84 -9.77
CA VAL A 112 6.82 4.23 -9.29
C VAL A 112 5.61 5.00 -9.82
N SER A 113 4.78 5.52 -8.93
CA SER A 113 3.61 6.31 -9.31
C SER A 113 4.00 7.72 -9.77
N PRO A 114 3.13 8.43 -10.52
CA PRO A 114 3.35 9.85 -10.85
C PRO A 114 3.52 10.73 -9.60
N ALA A 115 3.04 10.26 -8.47
CA ALA A 115 3.16 10.90 -7.17
C ALA A 115 4.49 10.61 -6.47
N GLY A 116 5.29 9.69 -7.02
CA GLY A 116 6.56 9.25 -6.45
C GLY A 116 6.43 8.14 -5.41
N ALA A 117 5.25 7.52 -5.22
CA ALA A 117 5.12 6.33 -4.38
C ALA A 117 5.84 5.14 -5.02
N VAL A 118 6.47 4.27 -4.23
CA VAL A 118 7.39 3.23 -4.71
C VAL A 118 7.06 1.85 -4.18
N GLY A 119 7.19 0.86 -5.05
CA GLY A 119 7.23 -0.57 -4.71
C GLY A 119 5.86 -1.22 -4.53
N LEU A 120 5.88 -2.42 -3.96
CA LEU A 120 4.73 -3.31 -3.86
C LEU A 120 3.50 -2.66 -3.22
N MET A 121 3.68 -1.94 -2.12
CA MET A 121 2.62 -1.26 -1.38
C MET A 121 2.59 0.26 -1.61
N GLN A 122 3.30 0.77 -2.63
CA GLN A 122 3.33 2.19 -3.02
C GLN A 122 3.58 3.13 -1.84
N VAL A 123 4.66 2.86 -1.11
CA VAL A 123 5.07 3.69 0.03
C VAL A 123 5.75 4.98 -0.46
N MET A 124 5.40 6.10 0.17
CA MET A 124 5.99 7.39 -0.18
C MET A 124 7.45 7.50 0.28
N PRO A 125 8.38 7.97 -0.58
CA PRO A 125 9.83 8.00 -0.30
C PRO A 125 10.26 8.89 0.86
N PHE A 126 9.43 9.80 1.33
CA PHE A 126 9.78 10.63 2.48
C PHE A 126 9.89 9.79 3.77
N TRP A 127 9.12 8.67 3.89
CA TRP A 127 9.21 7.80 5.05
C TRP A 127 10.60 7.16 5.21
N PRO A 128 11.12 6.37 4.24
CA PRO A 128 12.47 5.81 4.39
C PRO A 128 13.55 6.88 4.51
N ARG A 129 13.39 8.04 3.85
CA ARG A 129 14.34 9.16 3.97
C ARG A 129 14.40 9.72 5.40
N GLN A 130 13.25 9.88 6.06
CA GLN A 130 13.19 10.31 7.46
C GLN A 130 13.72 9.27 8.45
N LEU A 131 13.76 7.98 8.04
CA LEU A 131 14.25 6.87 8.84
C LEU A 131 15.73 6.53 8.56
N GLY A 132 16.42 7.25 7.65
CA GLY A 132 17.77 6.93 7.19
C GLY A 132 17.84 5.60 6.40
N MET A 133 16.76 5.23 5.72
CA MET A 133 16.59 3.95 4.99
C MET A 133 16.38 4.18 3.49
N GLU A 134 17.08 5.13 2.91
CA GLU A 134 17.01 5.40 1.47
C GLU A 134 17.26 4.13 0.65
N ASN A 135 16.55 4.02 -0.48
CA ASN A 135 16.64 2.89 -1.41
C ASN A 135 16.15 1.53 -0.89
N GLN A 136 15.44 1.48 0.24
CA GLN A 136 14.87 0.23 0.73
C GLN A 136 13.47 -0.09 0.13
N LEU A 137 12.79 0.89 -0.49
CA LEU A 137 11.40 0.71 -0.95
C LEU A 137 11.22 -0.25 -2.13
N VAL A 138 12.28 -0.55 -2.87
CA VAL A 138 12.26 -1.58 -3.91
C VAL A 138 12.53 -3.00 -3.38
N LYS A 139 12.89 -3.12 -2.11
CA LYS A 139 13.07 -4.42 -1.45
C LYS A 139 11.74 -4.90 -0.88
N VAL A 140 11.45 -6.19 -1.04
CA VAL A 140 10.19 -6.82 -0.65
C VAL A 140 9.89 -6.60 0.84
N ALA A 141 10.78 -7.06 1.71
CA ALA A 141 10.57 -7.02 3.16
C ALA A 141 10.36 -5.60 3.73
N PRO A 142 11.23 -4.60 3.47
CA PRO A 142 11.04 -3.26 3.99
C PRO A 142 9.79 -2.58 3.46
N ASN A 143 9.44 -2.79 2.18
CA ASN A 143 8.26 -2.18 1.57
C ASN A 143 6.97 -2.71 2.21
N ILE A 144 6.83 -4.03 2.32
CA ILE A 144 5.65 -4.67 2.92
C ILE A 144 5.54 -4.29 4.40
N ARG A 145 6.65 -4.34 5.16
CA ARG A 145 6.67 -3.94 6.57
C ARG A 145 6.17 -2.52 6.77
N MET A 146 6.73 -1.58 6.02
CA MET A 146 6.37 -0.17 6.14
C MET A 146 4.92 0.08 5.70
N GLY A 147 4.48 -0.52 4.59
CA GLY A 147 3.11 -0.39 4.10
C GLY A 147 2.07 -0.97 5.08
N CYS A 148 2.33 -2.16 5.64
CA CYS A 148 1.44 -2.76 6.65
C CYS A 148 1.36 -1.89 7.90
N GLU A 149 2.47 -1.29 8.34
CA GLU A 149 2.46 -0.45 9.54
C GLU A 149 1.71 0.86 9.33
N ILE A 150 1.87 1.49 8.16
CA ILE A 150 1.09 2.68 7.78
C ILE A 150 -0.40 2.35 7.76
N LEU A 151 -0.78 1.21 7.16
CA LEU A 151 -2.18 0.79 7.13
C LEU A 151 -2.73 0.52 8.54
N ARG A 152 -1.94 -0.14 9.39
CA ARG A 152 -2.30 -0.45 10.79
C ARG A 152 -2.47 0.81 11.61
N TYR A 153 -1.58 1.79 11.44
CA TYR A 153 -1.69 3.09 12.07
C TYR A 153 -3.01 3.78 11.72
N TYR A 154 -3.37 3.83 10.43
CA TYR A 154 -4.65 4.41 10.02
C TYR A 154 -5.86 3.58 10.47
N LEU A 155 -5.72 2.25 10.55
CA LEU A 155 -6.80 1.42 11.09
C LEU A 155 -7.10 1.71 12.56
N ARG A 156 -6.07 1.94 13.37
CA ARG A 156 -6.24 2.37 14.76
C ARG A 156 -6.86 3.77 14.85
N MET A 157 -6.37 4.71 14.06
CA MET A 157 -6.88 6.08 13.99
C MET A 157 -8.37 6.12 13.61
N GLU A 158 -8.81 5.25 12.72
CA GLU A 158 -10.20 5.16 12.25
C GLU A 158 -11.03 4.11 13.01
N HIS A 159 -10.64 3.80 14.24
CA HIS A 159 -11.41 2.89 15.11
C HIS A 159 -11.78 1.55 14.43
N HIS A 160 -10.85 0.97 13.68
CA HIS A 160 -11.00 -0.27 12.91
C HIS A 160 -11.97 -0.20 11.72
N ASP A 161 -12.31 1.00 11.24
CA ASP A 161 -13.04 1.17 9.98
C ASP A 161 -12.09 1.01 8.79
N TRP A 162 -12.23 -0.12 8.09
CA TRP A 162 -11.40 -0.45 6.93
C TRP A 162 -11.57 0.52 5.77
N VAL A 163 -12.77 1.03 5.54
CA VAL A 163 -13.04 1.96 4.42
C VAL A 163 -12.33 3.28 4.66
N LEU A 164 -12.43 3.81 5.88
CA LEU A 164 -11.75 5.05 6.24
C LEU A 164 -10.23 4.88 6.30
N ALA A 165 -9.74 3.76 6.87
CA ALA A 165 -8.30 3.47 6.92
C ALA A 165 -7.67 3.36 5.52
N LEU A 166 -8.32 2.67 4.59
CA LEU A 166 -7.90 2.56 3.19
C LEU A 166 -7.96 3.92 2.47
N ALA A 167 -8.99 4.74 2.76
CA ALA A 167 -9.07 6.08 2.21
C ALA A 167 -7.91 6.98 2.67
N ARG A 168 -7.50 6.87 3.96
CA ARG A 168 -6.30 7.57 4.47
C ARG A 168 -5.02 7.05 3.84
N TYR A 169 -4.88 5.74 3.74
CA TYR A 169 -3.72 5.11 3.13
C TYR A 169 -3.42 5.67 1.73
N ASN A 170 -4.45 5.77 0.91
CA ASN A 170 -4.35 6.31 -0.45
C ASN A 170 -4.41 7.86 -0.51
N GLY A 171 -4.74 8.54 0.58
CA GLY A 171 -4.97 9.99 0.60
C GLY A 171 -6.27 10.41 -0.11
N SER A 172 -7.28 9.56 -0.12
CA SER A 172 -8.58 9.80 -0.78
C SER A 172 -9.74 9.94 0.21
N VAL A 173 -9.48 10.50 1.41
CA VAL A 173 -10.50 10.71 2.43
C VAL A 173 -11.72 11.44 1.85
N GLY A 174 -12.92 10.95 2.19
CA GLY A 174 -14.19 11.43 1.63
C GLY A 174 -14.54 10.87 0.24
N ARG A 175 -13.72 9.97 -0.32
CA ARG A 175 -13.97 9.30 -1.61
C ARG A 175 -13.94 7.79 -1.45
N ASN A 176 -15.00 7.11 -1.90
CA ASN A 176 -15.15 5.66 -1.73
C ASN A 176 -14.54 4.83 -2.87
N LYS A 177 -14.09 5.46 -3.97
CA LYS A 177 -13.64 4.71 -5.17
C LYS A 177 -12.48 3.76 -4.86
N TYR A 178 -11.44 4.27 -4.21
CA TYR A 178 -10.26 3.45 -3.87
C TYR A 178 -10.56 2.37 -2.82
N PRO A 179 -11.16 2.69 -1.65
CA PRO A 179 -11.55 1.65 -0.70
C PRO A 179 -12.44 0.56 -1.32
N SER A 180 -13.43 0.94 -2.12
CA SER A 180 -14.31 -0.03 -2.80
C SER A 180 -13.54 -0.95 -3.75
N LEU A 181 -12.52 -0.43 -4.46
CA LEU A 181 -11.66 -1.23 -5.33
C LEU A 181 -10.86 -2.26 -4.52
N VAL A 182 -10.19 -1.83 -3.44
CA VAL A 182 -9.43 -2.75 -2.57
C VAL A 182 -10.36 -3.81 -1.97
N MET A 183 -11.52 -3.42 -1.46
CA MET A 183 -12.50 -4.35 -0.88
C MET A 183 -13.06 -5.35 -1.91
N ALA A 184 -13.20 -4.93 -3.16
CA ALA A 184 -13.59 -5.83 -4.26
C ALA A 184 -12.49 -6.85 -4.56
N ARG A 185 -11.22 -6.41 -4.60
CA ARG A 185 -10.07 -7.31 -4.76
C ARG A 185 -9.91 -8.24 -3.57
N TRP A 186 -10.10 -7.76 -2.35
CA TRP A 186 -10.03 -8.59 -1.16
C TRP A 186 -11.02 -9.76 -1.21
N ARG A 187 -12.27 -9.53 -1.67
CA ARG A 187 -13.20 -10.64 -1.89
C ARG A 187 -12.68 -11.71 -2.86
N ALA A 188 -11.91 -11.31 -3.85
CA ALA A 188 -11.30 -12.25 -4.79
C ALA A 188 -10.10 -13.01 -4.19
N TRP A 189 -9.36 -12.42 -3.23
CA TRP A 189 -8.23 -13.05 -2.54
C TRP A 189 -8.64 -13.97 -1.37
N ARG A 190 -9.87 -13.88 -0.87
CA ARG A 190 -10.37 -14.76 0.20
C ARG A 190 -10.35 -16.23 -0.22
N PHE A 191 -10.02 -17.12 0.71
CA PHE A 191 -10.00 -18.57 0.55
C PHE A 191 -10.66 -19.28 1.73
#